data_f733a22f62cc47f4ad99ea3397698a0f
#
_entry.id   f733a22f62cc47f4ad99ea3397698a0f
#
_cell.length_a   1.000
_cell.length_b   1.000
_cell.length_c   1.000
_cell.angle_alpha   90.00
_cell.angle_beta   90.00
_cell.angle_gamma   90.00
#
_symmetry.space_group_name_H-M   'P 1'
#
loop_
_entity.id
_entity.type
_entity.pdbx_description
1 polymer ?
#
loop_
_entity_poly.entity_id
_entity_poly.type
_entity_poly.pdbx_seq_one_letter_code
_entity_poly.pdbx_strand_id
1 'polypeptide(L)'
;MNARAATASPFPPWKWEVPARLNIGVACTDAHLGTPAADRVAMIVEDDALGTSSITYRALAERTSRFAELLRRLGIGAGERVLIRLPNSIDYPTAFLGAMKRGAVSVPTSTLLTPEEVEYLVHDSGAQVLVIDKAAWRAMGP
;
A
#
# COMPACT_ATOMS: atom_id res chain seq x y z
N MET A 1 43.92 -27.39 -11.51
CA MET A 1 42.64 -26.64 -11.59
C MET A 1 41.66 -27.37 -10.71
N ASN A 2 41.43 -26.87 -9.47
CA ASN A 2 40.46 -27.47 -8.54
C ASN A 2 39.05 -26.93 -8.86
N ALA A 3 38.21 -27.79 -9.41
CA ALA A 3 36.79 -27.52 -9.51
C ALA A 3 36.23 -27.42 -8.08
N ARG A 4 35.83 -26.20 -7.69
CA ARG A 4 35.14 -25.95 -6.44
C ARG A 4 33.79 -26.66 -6.52
N ALA A 5 33.61 -27.72 -5.74
CA ALA A 5 32.33 -28.40 -5.65
C ALA A 5 31.24 -27.37 -5.27
N ALA A 6 30.22 -27.22 -6.10
CA ALA A 6 29.09 -26.38 -5.82
C ALA A 6 28.41 -26.95 -4.57
N THR A 7 28.51 -26.23 -3.46
CA THR A 7 27.79 -26.58 -2.22
C THR A 7 26.27 -26.54 -2.54
N ALA A 8 25.61 -27.68 -2.33
CA ALA A 8 24.15 -27.77 -2.47
C ALA A 8 23.50 -26.69 -1.60
N SER A 9 22.49 -25.99 -2.14
CA SER A 9 21.74 -25.00 -1.40
C SER A 9 21.17 -25.63 -0.12
N PRO A 10 21.36 -25.02 1.07
CA PRO A 10 20.76 -25.51 2.31
C PRO A 10 19.22 -25.34 2.35
N PHE A 11 18.67 -24.68 1.35
CA PHE A 11 17.22 -24.45 1.25
C PHE A 11 16.58 -25.46 0.31
N PRO A 12 15.36 -25.94 0.62
CA PRO A 12 14.61 -26.80 -0.30
C PRO A 12 14.39 -26.09 -1.64
N PRO A 13 14.30 -26.84 -2.75
CA PRO A 13 14.00 -26.26 -4.05
C PRO A 13 12.68 -25.50 -3.98
N TRP A 14 12.74 -24.20 -4.30
CA TRP A 14 11.58 -23.31 -4.26
C TRP A 14 11.04 -23.10 -5.67
N LYS A 15 9.72 -23.16 -5.82
CA LYS A 15 9.03 -22.92 -7.08
C LYS A 15 7.99 -21.81 -6.88
N TRP A 16 7.96 -20.86 -7.80
CA TRP A 16 6.91 -19.88 -7.85
C TRP A 16 5.57 -20.50 -8.25
N GLU A 17 4.57 -20.39 -7.39
CA GLU A 17 3.20 -20.71 -7.71
C GLU A 17 2.41 -19.40 -7.80
N VAL A 18 2.37 -18.83 -9.00
CA VAL A 18 1.66 -17.57 -9.25
C VAL A 18 0.23 -17.92 -9.67
N PRO A 19 -0.79 -17.54 -8.89
CA PRO A 19 -2.18 -17.78 -9.26
C PRO A 19 -2.55 -16.96 -10.50
N ALA A 20 -3.42 -17.47 -11.35
CA ALA A 20 -3.87 -16.80 -12.56
C ALA A 20 -4.60 -15.47 -12.27
N ARG A 21 -5.17 -15.34 -11.07
CA ARG A 21 -5.79 -14.11 -10.58
C ARG A 21 -5.37 -13.89 -9.13
N LEU A 22 -4.80 -12.74 -8.87
CA LEU A 22 -4.40 -12.31 -7.53
C LEU A 22 -4.71 -10.84 -7.35
N ASN A 23 -5.42 -10.51 -6.28
CA ASN A 23 -5.54 -9.13 -5.79
C ASN A 23 -4.65 -8.98 -4.55
N ILE A 24 -3.56 -8.23 -4.68
CA ILE A 24 -2.56 -8.05 -3.61
C ILE A 24 -3.20 -7.39 -2.37
N GLY A 25 -4.10 -6.42 -2.57
CA GLY A 25 -4.79 -5.77 -1.47
C GLY A 25 -5.63 -6.76 -0.64
N VAL A 26 -6.32 -7.69 -1.29
CA VAL A 26 -7.07 -8.76 -0.64
C VAL A 26 -6.14 -9.78 0.01
N ALA A 27 -5.10 -10.22 -0.69
CA ALA A 27 -4.15 -11.21 -0.18
C ALA A 27 -3.41 -10.74 1.08
N CYS A 28 -3.08 -9.44 1.15
CA CYS A 28 -2.39 -8.85 2.31
C CYS A 28 -3.33 -8.51 3.49
N THR A 29 -4.64 -8.54 3.31
CA THR A 29 -5.60 -8.09 4.32
C THR A 29 -6.73 -9.10 4.55
N ASP A 30 -7.70 -9.20 3.63
CA ASP A 30 -8.93 -10.01 3.81
C ASP A 30 -8.66 -11.50 3.93
N ALA A 31 -7.61 -12.00 3.28
CA ALA A 31 -7.21 -13.41 3.35
C ALA A 31 -6.96 -13.90 4.80
N HIS A 32 -6.70 -12.97 5.72
CA HIS A 32 -6.48 -13.30 7.14
C HIS A 32 -7.75 -13.32 7.98
N LEU A 33 -8.89 -12.76 7.50
CA LEU A 33 -10.10 -12.56 8.30
C LEU A 33 -10.76 -13.87 8.78
N GLY A 34 -10.66 -14.94 8.01
CA GLY A 34 -11.18 -16.26 8.38
C GLY A 34 -10.22 -17.13 9.20
N THR A 35 -9.12 -16.58 9.70
CA THR A 35 -8.06 -17.30 10.41
C THR A 35 -7.79 -16.71 11.78
N PRO A 36 -7.09 -17.42 12.69
CA PRO A 36 -6.62 -16.85 13.96
C PRO A 36 -5.69 -15.64 13.81
N ALA A 37 -5.18 -15.36 12.62
CA ALA A 37 -4.36 -14.18 12.34
C ALA A 37 -5.19 -12.88 12.29
N ALA A 38 -6.50 -12.93 12.13
CA ALA A 38 -7.36 -11.75 11.98
C ALA A 38 -7.14 -10.71 13.10
N ASP A 39 -7.00 -11.16 14.32
CA ASP A 39 -6.86 -10.29 15.50
C ASP A 39 -5.40 -10.09 15.93
N ARG A 40 -4.44 -10.63 15.17
CA ARG A 40 -3.02 -10.36 15.38
C ARG A 40 -2.66 -8.98 14.84
N VAL A 41 -1.62 -8.37 15.43
CA VAL A 41 -1.05 -7.12 14.94
C VAL A 41 -0.50 -7.32 13.53
N ALA A 42 -1.00 -6.53 12.59
CA ALA A 42 -0.55 -6.50 11.20
C ALA A 42 0.58 -5.49 11.00
N MET A 43 0.56 -4.39 11.76
CA MET A 43 1.52 -3.30 11.63
C MET A 43 1.69 -2.58 12.96
N ILE A 44 2.91 -2.14 13.21
CA ILE A 44 3.29 -1.24 14.29
C ILE A 44 3.86 0.01 13.64
N VAL A 45 3.41 1.17 14.07
CA VAL A 45 3.92 2.48 13.65
C VAL A 45 4.50 3.16 14.87
N GLU A 46 5.75 3.59 14.75
CA GLU A 46 6.43 4.41 15.75
C GLU A 46 6.42 5.87 15.29
N ASP A 47 6.08 6.75 16.20
CA ASP A 47 6.11 8.19 16.01
C ASP A 47 6.85 8.79 17.21
N ASP A 48 7.93 9.51 16.97
CA ASP A 48 8.76 10.11 18.01
C ASP A 48 7.99 11.06 18.94
N ALA A 49 6.89 11.63 18.44
CA ALA A 49 6.06 12.58 19.20
C ALA A 49 4.90 11.89 19.95
N LEU A 50 4.34 10.82 19.40
CA LEU A 50 3.10 10.20 19.88
C LEU A 50 3.31 8.79 20.46
N GLY A 51 4.51 8.24 20.32
CA GLY A 51 4.82 6.89 20.74
C GLY A 51 4.43 5.83 19.72
N THR A 52 4.14 4.63 20.18
CA THR A 52 3.87 3.47 19.32
C THR A 52 2.37 3.23 19.18
N SER A 53 1.90 3.05 17.95
CA SER A 53 0.54 2.62 17.64
C SER A 53 0.55 1.32 16.84
N SER A 54 -0.55 0.57 16.87
CA SER A 54 -0.66 -0.68 16.12
C SER A 54 -2.05 -0.86 15.52
N ILE A 55 -2.12 -1.70 14.48
CA ILE A 55 -3.38 -2.09 13.83
C ILE A 55 -3.40 -3.60 13.61
N THR A 56 -4.54 -4.25 13.82
CA THR A 56 -4.73 -5.67 13.52
C THR A 56 -5.04 -5.89 12.05
N TYR A 57 -4.90 -7.15 11.55
CA TYR A 57 -5.32 -7.50 10.20
C TYR A 57 -6.81 -7.22 9.97
N ARG A 58 -7.67 -7.47 10.95
CA ARG A 58 -9.10 -7.15 10.87
C ARG A 58 -9.33 -5.67 10.65
N ALA A 59 -8.75 -4.82 11.48
CA ALA A 59 -8.92 -3.38 11.38
C ALA A 59 -8.29 -2.83 10.07
N LEU A 60 -7.15 -3.37 9.63
CA LEU A 60 -6.53 -2.98 8.35
C LEU A 60 -7.43 -3.39 7.16
N ALA A 61 -8.01 -4.60 7.18
CA ALA A 61 -8.93 -5.06 6.15
C ALA A 61 -10.18 -4.17 6.05
N GLU A 62 -10.75 -3.76 7.19
CA GLU A 62 -11.89 -2.83 7.22
C GLU A 62 -11.53 -1.45 6.66
N ARG A 63 -10.40 -0.88 7.09
CA ARG A 63 -9.95 0.45 6.62
C ARG A 63 -9.68 0.45 5.11
N THR A 64 -8.96 -0.55 4.63
CA THR A 64 -8.65 -0.68 3.20
C THR A 64 -9.90 -0.91 2.36
N SER A 65 -10.90 -1.64 2.87
CA SER A 65 -12.18 -1.85 2.20
C SER A 65 -13.02 -0.57 2.13
N ARG A 66 -13.02 0.24 3.21
CA ARG A 66 -13.67 1.56 3.21
C ARG A 66 -13.01 2.51 2.20
N PHE A 67 -11.68 2.48 2.10
CA PHE A 67 -10.95 3.29 1.12
C PHE A 67 -11.23 2.83 -0.31
N ALA A 68 -11.26 1.52 -0.57
CA ALA A 68 -11.65 0.97 -1.87
C ALA A 68 -13.08 1.37 -2.28
N GLU A 69 -14.01 1.38 -1.31
CA GLU A 69 -15.39 1.86 -1.54
C GLU A 69 -15.44 3.37 -1.81
N LEU A 70 -14.63 4.18 -1.11
CA LEU A 70 -14.50 5.60 -1.42
C LEU A 70 -14.04 5.81 -2.87
N LEU A 71 -12.99 5.10 -3.30
CA LEU A 71 -12.50 5.18 -4.68
C LEU A 71 -13.59 4.77 -5.68
N ARG A 72 -14.37 3.73 -5.38
CA ARG A 72 -15.51 3.32 -6.21
C ARG A 72 -16.53 4.44 -6.36
N ARG A 73 -16.86 5.15 -5.28
CA ARG A 73 -17.80 6.29 -5.30
C ARG A 73 -17.26 7.46 -6.10
N LEU A 74 -15.95 7.65 -6.13
CA LEU A 74 -15.27 8.66 -6.94
C LEU A 74 -15.14 8.24 -8.42
N GLY A 75 -15.64 7.07 -8.80
CA GLY A 75 -15.58 6.56 -10.16
C GLY A 75 -14.27 5.87 -10.52
N ILE A 76 -13.36 5.71 -9.55
CA ILE A 76 -12.05 5.07 -9.79
C ILE A 76 -12.22 3.57 -9.97
N GLY A 77 -11.69 3.04 -11.06
CA GLY A 77 -11.75 1.63 -11.46
C GLY A 77 -10.40 0.95 -11.57
N ALA A 78 -10.41 -0.25 -12.15
CA ALA A 78 -9.20 -1.02 -12.41
C ALA A 78 -8.31 -0.31 -13.44
N GLY A 79 -7.00 -0.28 -13.16
CA GLY A 79 -6.00 0.35 -14.01
C GLY A 79 -5.91 1.88 -13.89
N GLU A 80 -6.82 2.54 -13.17
CA GLU A 80 -6.71 3.97 -12.88
C GLU A 80 -5.69 4.23 -11.76
N ARG A 81 -5.00 5.36 -11.83
CA ARG A 81 -3.89 5.69 -10.92
C ARG A 81 -4.36 6.54 -9.76
N VAL A 82 -3.88 6.15 -8.58
CA VAL A 82 -4.07 6.86 -7.32
C VAL A 82 -2.69 7.25 -6.80
N LEU A 83 -2.36 8.53 -6.84
CA LEU A 83 -1.08 9.05 -6.35
C LEU A 83 -1.17 9.21 -4.83
N ILE A 84 -0.19 8.67 -4.11
CA ILE A 84 -0.18 8.63 -2.65
C ILE A 84 1.05 9.35 -2.13
N ARG A 85 0.82 10.48 -1.45
CA ARG A 85 1.82 11.32 -0.79
C ARG A 85 1.48 11.43 0.69
N LEU A 86 1.73 10.36 1.42
CA LEU A 86 1.51 10.27 2.86
C LEU A 86 2.81 9.97 3.61
N PRO A 87 2.97 10.45 4.84
CA PRO A 87 4.05 10.02 5.71
C PRO A 87 3.88 8.56 6.14
N ASN A 88 4.91 8.00 6.78
CA ASN A 88 4.85 6.68 7.40
C ASN A 88 3.80 6.70 8.52
N SER A 89 2.64 6.13 8.25
CA SER A 89 1.48 6.10 9.13
C SER A 89 0.58 4.92 8.77
N ILE A 90 -0.42 4.61 9.59
CA ILE A 90 -1.44 3.58 9.26
C ILE A 90 -2.26 3.98 8.02
N ASP A 91 -2.36 5.26 7.70
CA ASP A 91 -3.10 5.73 6.52
C ASP A 91 -2.40 5.40 5.20
N TYR A 92 -1.05 5.33 5.20
CA TYR A 92 -0.30 4.97 4.00
C TYR A 92 -0.67 3.57 3.47
N PRO A 93 -0.51 2.46 4.24
CA PRO A 93 -0.91 1.14 3.76
C PRO A 93 -2.43 1.03 3.56
N THR A 94 -3.24 1.81 4.29
CA THR A 94 -4.68 1.88 4.07
C THR A 94 -5.00 2.37 2.66
N ALA A 95 -4.39 3.46 2.23
CA ALA A 95 -4.56 4.01 0.88
C ALA A 95 -3.97 3.08 -0.18
N PHE A 96 -2.74 2.61 0.05
CA PHE A 96 -2.00 1.76 -0.89
C PHE A 96 -2.71 0.44 -1.18
N LEU A 97 -3.02 -0.34 -0.14
CA LEU A 97 -3.69 -1.63 -0.28
C LEU A 97 -5.17 -1.47 -0.66
N GLY A 98 -5.83 -0.41 -0.21
CA GLY A 98 -7.21 -0.12 -0.58
C GLY A 98 -7.37 0.23 -2.06
N ALA A 99 -6.42 0.97 -2.65
CA ALA A 99 -6.37 1.21 -4.10
C ALA A 99 -6.16 -0.11 -4.86
N MET A 100 -5.24 -0.96 -4.40
CA MET A 100 -5.03 -2.28 -4.99
C MET A 100 -6.26 -3.18 -4.87
N LYS A 101 -7.04 -3.13 -3.76
CA LYS A 101 -8.33 -3.85 -3.65
C LYS A 101 -9.29 -3.43 -4.73
N ARG A 102 -9.33 -2.16 -5.09
CA ARG A 102 -10.17 -1.63 -6.17
C ARG A 102 -9.65 -2.03 -7.56
N GLY A 103 -8.43 -2.58 -7.64
CA GLY A 103 -7.74 -2.85 -8.90
C GLY A 103 -7.08 -1.61 -9.49
N ALA A 104 -7.07 -0.51 -8.76
CA ALA A 104 -6.36 0.70 -9.14
C ALA A 104 -4.85 0.53 -8.97
N VAL A 105 -4.08 1.34 -9.69
CA VAL A 105 -2.62 1.39 -9.60
C VAL A 105 -2.23 2.41 -8.53
N SER A 106 -1.63 1.92 -7.45
CA SER A 106 -1.06 2.79 -6.41
C SER A 106 0.26 3.39 -6.90
N VAL A 107 0.37 4.71 -6.91
CA VAL A 107 1.57 5.46 -7.29
C VAL A 107 2.14 6.15 -6.05
N PRO A 108 3.04 5.48 -5.31
CA PRO A 108 3.63 6.04 -4.10
C PRO A 108 4.64 7.12 -4.43
N THR A 109 4.63 8.21 -3.67
CA THR A 109 5.58 9.31 -3.82
C THR A 109 6.17 9.76 -2.49
N SER A 110 7.29 10.49 -2.56
CA SER A 110 7.94 11.04 -1.38
C SER A 110 7.18 12.26 -0.83
N THR A 111 7.14 12.40 0.49
CA THR A 111 6.65 13.60 1.16
C THR A 111 7.60 14.78 1.03
N LEU A 112 8.84 14.56 0.55
CA LEU A 112 9.85 15.60 0.35
C LEU A 112 9.72 16.32 -0.99
N LEU A 113 8.85 15.86 -1.89
CA LEU A 113 8.64 16.50 -3.19
C LEU A 113 8.04 17.89 -3.04
N THR A 114 8.48 18.81 -3.90
CA THR A 114 7.90 20.14 -4.02
C THR A 114 6.50 20.08 -4.65
N PRO A 115 5.68 21.14 -4.54
CA PRO A 115 4.39 21.21 -5.21
C PRO A 115 4.49 20.98 -6.72
N GLU A 116 5.48 21.56 -7.38
CA GLU A 116 5.71 21.45 -8.83
C GLU A 116 6.06 20.02 -9.24
N GLU A 117 6.86 19.32 -8.42
CA GLU A 117 7.19 17.90 -8.66
C GLU A 117 5.97 17.01 -8.48
N VAL A 118 5.11 17.30 -7.50
CA VAL A 118 3.85 16.57 -7.31
C VAL A 118 2.92 16.81 -8.50
N GLU A 119 2.76 18.05 -8.95
CA GLU A 119 1.98 18.40 -10.13
C GLU A 119 2.47 17.66 -11.37
N TYR A 120 3.79 17.65 -11.61
CA TYR A 120 4.41 16.88 -12.68
C TYR A 120 4.01 15.40 -12.61
N LEU A 121 4.14 14.77 -11.43
CA LEU A 121 3.80 13.35 -11.26
C LEU A 121 2.32 13.06 -11.45
N VAL A 122 1.42 13.96 -11.05
CA VAL A 122 -0.02 13.83 -11.31
C VAL A 122 -0.27 13.80 -12.82
N HIS A 123 0.32 14.74 -13.56
CA HIS A 123 0.15 14.81 -15.01
C HIS A 123 0.79 13.64 -15.74
N ASP A 124 2.05 13.30 -15.40
CA ASP A 124 2.81 12.23 -16.06
C ASP A 124 2.17 10.86 -15.84
N SER A 125 1.77 10.55 -14.61
CA SER A 125 1.07 9.30 -14.29
C SER A 125 -0.37 9.28 -14.79
N GLY A 126 -0.98 10.44 -15.04
CA GLY A 126 -2.41 10.58 -15.30
C GLY A 126 -3.25 10.15 -14.09
N ALA A 127 -2.75 10.39 -12.87
CA ALA A 127 -3.48 10.08 -11.64
C ALA A 127 -4.75 10.94 -11.53
N GLN A 128 -5.86 10.30 -11.20
CA GLN A 128 -7.16 10.97 -11.05
C GLN A 128 -7.47 11.31 -9.58
N VAL A 129 -6.72 10.71 -8.66
CA VAL A 129 -6.85 10.95 -7.21
C VAL A 129 -5.46 11.16 -6.63
N LEU A 130 -5.32 12.21 -5.84
CA LEU A 130 -4.18 12.46 -4.97
C LEU A 130 -4.61 12.23 -3.52
N VAL A 131 -3.94 11.32 -2.83
CA VAL A 131 -4.07 11.07 -1.40
C VAL A 131 -2.93 11.76 -0.69
N ILE A 132 -3.26 12.76 0.12
CA ILE A 132 -2.28 13.62 0.79
C ILE A 132 -2.78 13.95 2.20
N ASP A 133 -1.89 14.16 3.15
CA ASP A 133 -2.33 14.64 4.46
C ASP A 133 -2.74 16.13 4.40
N LYS A 134 -3.61 16.50 5.35
CA LYS A 134 -4.23 17.82 5.37
C LYS A 134 -3.21 18.96 5.57
N ALA A 135 -2.15 18.72 6.32
CA ALA A 135 -1.14 19.74 6.60
C ALA A 135 -0.30 19.98 5.34
N ALA A 136 0.14 18.90 4.69
CA ALA A 136 0.88 18.98 3.44
C ALA A 136 0.04 19.63 2.32
N TRP A 137 -1.25 19.29 2.21
CA TRP A 137 -2.15 19.94 1.24
C TRP A 137 -2.22 21.46 1.45
N ARG A 138 -2.39 21.88 2.71
CA ARG A 138 -2.44 23.33 3.03
C ARG A 138 -1.13 24.04 2.76
N ALA A 139 0.00 23.37 2.96
CA ALA A 139 1.33 23.92 2.71
C ALA A 139 1.66 24.05 1.22
N MET A 140 1.01 23.27 0.36
CA MET A 140 1.21 23.36 -1.11
C MET A 140 0.54 24.61 -1.71
N GLY A 141 -0.38 25.25 -0.98
CA GLY A 141 -1.14 26.39 -1.49
C GLY A 141 -2.29 25.98 -2.43
N PRO A 142 -3.10 26.95 -2.86
CA PRO A 142 -4.17 26.72 -3.83
C PRO A 142 -3.63 26.47 -5.23
#